data_ff60ff9e3a980ca9c1d92d00c9a191ce
#
_entry.id   ff60ff9e3a980ca9c1d92d00c9a191ce
#
_cell.length_a   1.000
_cell.length_b   1.000
_cell.length_c   1.000
_cell.angle_alpha   90.00
_cell.angle_beta   90.00
_cell.angle_gamma   90.00
#
_symmetry.space_group_name_H-M   'P 1'
#
loop_
_entity.id
_entity.type
_entity.pdbx_description
1 polymer ?
#
loop_
_entity_poly.entity_id
_entity_poly.type
_entity_poly.pdbx_seq_one_letter_code
_entity_poly.pdbx_strand_id
1 'polypeptide(L)'
;RYADVLLMAAEAAVETGALETGRGYVNQVRARAKNGPRADSQPNYVIDTYNSAWTDQGAARTAVRHERRVELAMEGHRLFDLRRWGTMVDDLNTYIANEGRTIANFAAKANPVSAKHNALPIPLNAIDSSQGALTQNPGH
;
A
#
# COMPACT_ATOMS: atom_id res chain seq x y z
N ARG A 1 12.94 -6.97 -0.79
CA ARG A 1 14.08 -6.25 -0.17
C ARG A 1 13.99 -6.27 1.37
N TYR A 2 15.11 -6.06 2.05
CA TYR A 2 15.12 -6.03 3.53
C TYR A 2 14.19 -4.94 4.10
N ALA A 3 14.08 -3.80 3.43
CA ALA A 3 13.13 -2.74 3.82
C ALA A 3 11.67 -3.23 3.85
N ASP A 4 11.26 -4.09 2.92
CA ASP A 4 9.92 -4.68 2.94
C ASP A 4 9.72 -5.58 4.18
N VAL A 5 10.73 -6.39 4.53
CA VAL A 5 10.69 -7.22 5.75
C VAL A 5 10.56 -6.36 7.01
N LEU A 6 11.34 -5.28 7.11
CA LEU A 6 11.25 -4.34 8.23
C LEU A 6 9.86 -3.70 8.33
N LEU A 7 9.27 -3.31 7.20
CA LEU A 7 7.95 -2.68 7.18
C LEU A 7 6.82 -3.68 7.44
N MET A 8 6.96 -4.96 7.04
CA MET A 8 6.05 -6.02 7.47
C MET A 8 6.13 -6.25 8.98
N ALA A 9 7.35 -6.30 9.54
CA ALA A 9 7.55 -6.42 10.99
C ALA A 9 7.01 -5.20 11.75
N ALA A 10 7.17 -3.98 11.20
CA ALA A 10 6.60 -2.76 11.76
C ALA A 10 5.08 -2.82 11.82
N GLU A 11 4.45 -3.26 10.73
CA GLU A 11 3.00 -3.41 10.68
C GLU A 11 2.50 -4.44 11.70
N ALA A 12 3.12 -5.62 11.76
CA ALA A 12 2.77 -6.65 12.74
C ALA A 12 2.93 -6.13 14.19
N ALA A 13 4.01 -5.40 14.49
CA ALA A 13 4.24 -4.82 15.80
C ALA A 13 3.17 -3.79 16.16
N VAL A 14 2.80 -2.91 15.23
CA VAL A 14 1.72 -1.92 15.44
C VAL A 14 0.39 -2.61 15.67
N GLU A 15 0.03 -3.61 14.88
CA GLU A 15 -1.26 -4.31 15.02
C GLU A 15 -1.36 -5.11 16.33
N THR A 16 -0.24 -5.53 16.91
CA THR A 16 -0.18 -6.20 18.22
C THR A 16 0.01 -5.23 19.41
N GLY A 17 0.01 -3.91 19.16
CA GLY A 17 0.16 -2.90 20.20
C GLY A 17 1.60 -2.57 20.61
N ALA A 18 2.60 -3.21 20.01
CA ALA A 18 4.04 -2.93 20.26
C ALA A 18 4.50 -1.69 19.45
N LEU A 19 3.89 -0.53 19.72
CA LEU A 19 4.01 0.67 18.88
C LEU A 19 5.46 1.17 18.75
N GLU A 20 6.23 1.16 19.84
CA GLU A 20 7.63 1.60 19.84
C GLU A 20 8.54 0.67 19.05
N THR A 21 8.25 -0.63 19.08
CA THR A 21 8.95 -1.61 18.22
C THR A 21 8.66 -1.32 16.76
N GLY A 22 7.39 -1.07 16.41
CA GLY A 22 6.98 -0.66 15.07
C GLY A 22 7.68 0.62 14.60
N ARG A 23 7.71 1.65 15.46
CA ARG A 23 8.45 2.88 15.20
C ARG A 23 9.93 2.63 14.94
N GLY A 24 10.55 1.75 15.72
CA GLY A 24 11.95 1.37 15.57
C GLY A 24 12.26 0.78 14.18
N TYR A 25 11.41 -0.12 13.67
CA TYR A 25 11.57 -0.69 12.33
C TYR A 25 11.40 0.35 11.22
N VAL A 26 10.38 1.20 11.32
CA VAL A 26 10.19 2.28 10.35
C VAL A 26 11.39 3.23 10.36
N ASN A 27 11.90 3.57 11.53
CA ASN A 27 13.04 4.46 11.67
C ASN A 27 14.34 3.89 11.08
N GLN A 28 14.52 2.57 11.04
CA GLN A 28 15.66 1.96 10.33
C GLN A 28 15.58 2.25 8.82
N VAL A 29 14.40 2.14 8.21
CA VAL A 29 14.18 2.46 6.80
C VAL A 29 14.45 3.94 6.52
N ARG A 30 13.87 4.83 7.34
CA ARG A 30 14.01 6.28 7.21
C ARG A 30 15.44 6.76 7.45
N ALA A 31 16.13 6.21 8.45
CA ALA A 31 17.54 6.54 8.74
C ALA A 31 18.45 6.16 7.57
N ARG A 32 18.23 5.01 6.93
CA ARG A 32 18.95 4.64 5.72
C ARG A 32 18.73 5.65 4.61
N ALA A 33 17.47 6.06 4.36
CA ALA A 33 17.15 7.05 3.34
C ALA A 33 17.77 8.42 3.67
N LYS A 34 17.72 8.84 4.93
CA LYS A 34 18.34 10.10 5.40
C LYS A 34 19.86 10.12 5.20
N ASN A 35 20.53 9.00 5.50
CA ASN A 35 21.99 8.87 5.53
C ASN A 35 22.58 8.25 4.25
N GLY A 36 21.74 7.98 3.23
CA GLY A 36 22.17 7.41 1.97
C GLY A 36 23.17 8.31 1.22
N PRO A 37 23.98 7.73 0.32
CA PRO A 37 24.91 8.52 -0.50
C PRO A 37 24.14 9.53 -1.33
N ARG A 38 24.66 10.77 -1.38
CA ARG A 38 24.09 11.86 -2.17
C ARG A 38 25.09 12.27 -3.24
N ALA A 39 24.59 12.51 -4.46
CA ALA A 39 25.36 13.19 -5.47
C ALA A 39 25.29 14.72 -5.22
N ASP A 40 26.34 15.46 -5.58
CA ASP A 40 26.44 16.90 -5.34
C ASP A 40 25.29 17.73 -5.92
N SER A 41 24.62 17.21 -6.96
CA SER A 41 23.49 17.86 -7.63
C SER A 41 22.11 17.43 -7.08
N GLN A 42 22.05 16.64 -6.01
CA GLN A 42 20.78 16.13 -5.47
C GLN A 42 20.02 17.21 -4.70
N PRO A 43 18.67 17.21 -4.75
CA PRO A 43 17.85 18.09 -3.95
C PRO A 43 18.11 17.88 -2.46
N ASN A 44 17.85 18.92 -1.67
CA ASN A 44 17.99 18.83 -0.22
C ASN A 44 16.96 17.86 0.36
N TYR A 45 17.43 16.77 0.98
CA TYR A 45 16.56 15.81 1.65
C TYR A 45 16.13 16.34 3.01
N VAL A 46 14.82 16.38 3.22
CA VAL A 46 14.22 16.79 4.51
C VAL A 46 13.66 15.59 5.31
N ILE A 47 13.87 14.37 4.82
CA ILE A 47 13.44 13.16 5.51
C ILE A 47 14.14 13.03 6.86
N ASP A 48 13.38 12.70 7.91
CA ASP A 48 13.89 12.41 9.24
C ASP A 48 13.18 11.20 9.87
N THR A 49 13.74 10.68 10.94
CA THR A 49 13.11 9.64 11.76
C THR A 49 11.94 10.19 12.56
N TYR A 50 11.01 9.32 12.96
CA TYR A 50 9.98 9.67 13.95
C TYR A 50 10.62 9.75 15.33
N ASN A 51 10.80 10.98 15.84
CA ASN A 51 11.51 11.22 17.09
C ASN A 51 10.60 11.15 18.33
N SER A 52 9.30 11.39 18.17
CA SER A 52 8.32 11.26 19.24
C SER A 52 7.83 9.82 19.38
N ALA A 53 7.55 9.40 20.61
CA ALA A 53 6.96 8.09 20.88
C ALA A 53 5.61 7.92 20.20
N TRP A 54 5.33 6.72 19.70
CA TRP A 54 4.02 6.37 19.15
C TRP A 54 3.10 5.91 20.29
N THR A 55 2.05 6.65 20.54
CA THR A 55 1.07 6.38 21.60
C THR A 55 -0.33 6.04 21.08
N ASP A 56 -0.59 6.33 19.80
CA ASP A 56 -1.86 6.03 19.12
C ASP A 56 -1.63 5.00 18.01
N GLN A 57 -2.35 3.88 18.10
CA GLN A 57 -2.22 2.78 17.13
C GLN A 57 -2.72 3.17 15.73
N GLY A 58 -3.75 4.00 15.63
CA GLY A 58 -4.28 4.47 14.35
C GLY A 58 -3.29 5.35 13.61
N ALA A 59 -2.66 6.30 14.34
CA ALA A 59 -1.61 7.14 13.78
C ALA A 59 -0.37 6.32 13.41
N ALA A 60 0.04 5.37 14.25
CA ALA A 60 1.16 4.46 13.98
C ALA A 60 0.90 3.61 12.72
N ARG A 61 -0.30 3.04 12.58
CA ARG A 61 -0.74 2.30 11.38
C ARG A 61 -0.65 3.17 10.13
N THR A 62 -1.12 4.40 10.20
CA THR A 62 -1.06 5.35 9.09
C THR A 62 0.39 5.65 8.70
N ALA A 63 1.28 5.84 9.67
CA ALA A 63 2.70 6.08 9.42
C ALA A 63 3.38 4.87 8.75
N VAL A 64 3.14 3.65 9.21
CA VAL A 64 3.67 2.42 8.59
C VAL A 64 3.16 2.27 7.15
N ARG A 65 1.85 2.44 6.93
CA ARG A 65 1.25 2.34 5.58
C ARG A 65 1.79 3.41 4.63
N HIS A 66 2.03 4.62 5.14
CA HIS A 66 2.67 5.68 4.37
C HIS A 66 4.10 5.30 3.99
N GLU A 67 4.90 4.83 4.95
CA GLU A 67 6.28 4.43 4.68
C GLU A 67 6.36 3.28 3.68
N ARG A 68 5.48 2.27 3.77
CA ARG A 68 5.37 1.21 2.76
C ARG A 68 5.10 1.77 1.37
N ARG A 69 4.19 2.74 1.27
CA ARG A 69 3.85 3.37 -0.01
C ARG A 69 5.04 4.09 -0.64
N VAL A 70 5.81 4.85 0.13
CA VAL A 70 6.92 5.64 -0.41
C VAL A 70 8.18 4.82 -0.63
N GLU A 71 8.52 3.91 0.29
CA GLU A 71 9.71 3.07 0.20
C GLU A 71 9.62 2.01 -0.89
N LEU A 72 8.42 1.42 -1.08
CA LEU A 72 8.18 0.34 -2.04
C LEU A 72 7.50 0.84 -3.32
N ALA A 73 7.58 2.14 -3.58
CA ALA A 73 7.02 2.73 -4.78
C ALA A 73 7.60 2.08 -6.04
N MET A 74 6.75 1.81 -7.06
CA MET A 74 7.10 1.16 -8.33
C MET A 74 7.56 -0.31 -8.23
N GLU A 75 7.43 -0.94 -7.05
CA GLU A 75 7.81 -2.35 -6.85
C GLU A 75 6.62 -3.32 -6.89
N GLY A 76 5.43 -2.85 -7.27
CA GLY A 76 4.24 -3.69 -7.44
C GLY A 76 3.48 -4.03 -6.15
N HIS A 77 3.94 -3.59 -4.97
CA HIS A 77 3.33 -3.95 -3.69
C HIS A 77 1.99 -3.27 -3.43
N ARG A 78 1.75 -2.06 -3.96
CA ARG A 78 0.64 -1.18 -3.56
C ARG A 78 -0.74 -1.84 -3.67
N LEU A 79 -1.04 -2.52 -4.78
CA LEU A 79 -2.35 -3.14 -4.98
C LEU A 79 -2.63 -4.24 -3.95
N PHE A 80 -1.62 -5.05 -3.65
CA PHE A 80 -1.73 -6.12 -2.66
C PHE A 80 -1.91 -5.55 -1.24
N ASP A 81 -1.19 -4.49 -0.90
CA ASP A 81 -1.35 -3.79 0.37
C ASP A 81 -2.77 -3.23 0.54
N LEU A 82 -3.29 -2.54 -0.47
CA LEU A 82 -4.65 -1.99 -0.45
C LEU A 82 -5.73 -3.09 -0.30
N ARG A 83 -5.56 -4.22 -1.00
CA ARG A 83 -6.48 -5.36 -0.88
C ARG A 83 -6.48 -5.95 0.53
N ARG A 84 -5.31 -6.25 1.10
CA ARG A 84 -5.23 -6.85 2.44
C ARG A 84 -5.63 -5.89 3.56
N TRP A 85 -5.50 -4.57 3.34
CA TRP A 85 -6.01 -3.55 4.26
C TRP A 85 -7.51 -3.29 4.12
N GLY A 86 -8.15 -3.82 3.09
CA GLY A 86 -9.57 -3.61 2.81
C GLY A 86 -9.91 -2.21 2.30
N THR A 87 -8.93 -1.41 1.88
CA THR A 87 -9.13 -0.02 1.45
C THR A 87 -9.03 0.19 -0.06
N MET A 88 -8.85 -0.88 -0.83
CA MET A 88 -8.58 -0.79 -2.27
C MET A 88 -9.64 0.02 -3.03
N VAL A 89 -10.92 -0.23 -2.76
CA VAL A 89 -12.01 0.42 -3.49
C VAL A 89 -12.01 1.93 -3.24
N ASP A 90 -11.91 2.33 -1.97
CA ASP A 90 -11.95 3.74 -1.57
C ASP A 90 -10.70 4.50 -2.01
N ASP A 91 -9.53 3.92 -1.79
CA ASP A 91 -8.24 4.52 -2.16
C ASP A 91 -8.13 4.72 -3.68
N LEU A 92 -8.51 3.71 -4.49
CA LEU A 92 -8.42 3.81 -5.94
C LEU A 92 -9.48 4.74 -6.52
N ASN A 93 -10.70 4.75 -6.01
CA ASN A 93 -11.72 5.70 -6.47
C ASN A 93 -11.37 7.14 -6.08
N THR A 94 -10.77 7.35 -4.92
CA THR A 94 -10.23 8.66 -4.52
C THR A 94 -9.11 9.10 -5.47
N TYR A 95 -8.20 8.20 -5.81
CA TYR A 95 -7.15 8.45 -6.80
C TYR A 95 -7.74 8.83 -8.16
N ILE A 96 -8.70 8.04 -8.68
CA ILE A 96 -9.38 8.32 -9.97
C ILE A 96 -10.03 9.70 -9.94
N ALA A 97 -10.72 10.05 -8.86
CA ALA A 97 -11.37 11.35 -8.75
C ALA A 97 -10.37 12.52 -8.72
N ASN A 98 -9.23 12.35 -8.07
CA ASN A 98 -8.19 13.38 -7.99
C ASN A 98 -7.46 13.56 -9.34
N GLU A 99 -7.03 12.48 -9.96
CA GLU A 99 -6.36 12.53 -11.26
C GLU A 99 -7.29 13.02 -12.38
N GLY A 100 -8.58 12.69 -12.31
CA GLY A 100 -9.59 13.19 -13.25
C GLY A 100 -9.75 14.72 -13.28
N ARG A 101 -9.24 15.42 -12.25
CA ARG A 101 -9.25 16.90 -12.21
C ARG A 101 -8.05 17.51 -12.94
N THR A 102 -6.97 16.79 -13.06
CA THR A 102 -5.67 17.31 -13.53
C THR A 102 -5.24 16.73 -14.85
N ILE A 103 -5.61 15.49 -15.14
CA ILE A 103 -5.23 14.78 -16.37
C ILE A 103 -6.41 14.75 -17.33
N ALA A 104 -6.27 15.41 -18.47
CA ALA A 104 -7.29 15.40 -19.52
C ALA A 104 -7.63 13.96 -19.96
N ASN A 105 -8.91 13.67 -20.08
CA ASN A 105 -9.47 12.37 -20.46
C ASN A 105 -9.17 11.21 -19.51
N PHE A 106 -8.60 11.45 -18.33
CA PHE A 106 -8.34 10.38 -17.36
C PHE A 106 -9.64 9.71 -16.91
N ALA A 107 -10.64 10.50 -16.51
CA ALA A 107 -11.94 10.01 -16.07
C ALA A 107 -12.70 9.19 -17.15
N ALA A 108 -12.47 9.47 -18.43
CA ALA A 108 -13.07 8.71 -19.52
C ALA A 108 -12.43 7.33 -19.74
N LYS A 109 -11.20 7.13 -19.23
CA LYS A 109 -10.41 5.90 -19.37
C LYS A 109 -10.36 5.07 -18.10
N ALA A 110 -10.53 5.69 -16.94
CA ALA A 110 -10.47 5.04 -15.64
C ALA A 110 -11.89 4.73 -15.14
N ASN A 111 -12.29 3.47 -15.25
CA ASN A 111 -13.57 3.02 -14.69
C ASN A 111 -13.52 2.97 -13.17
N PRO A 112 -14.61 3.30 -12.47
CA PRO A 112 -14.71 3.16 -11.02
C PRO A 112 -14.43 1.72 -10.57
N VAL A 113 -13.71 1.59 -9.46
CA VAL A 113 -13.42 0.31 -8.83
C VAL A 113 -14.57 -0.07 -7.89
N SER A 114 -14.93 -1.34 -7.85
CA SER A 114 -15.95 -1.87 -6.95
C SER A 114 -15.45 -3.14 -6.25
N ALA A 115 -16.22 -3.67 -5.32
CA ALA A 115 -15.87 -4.84 -4.52
C ALA A 115 -15.51 -6.08 -5.37
N LYS A 116 -16.09 -6.24 -6.56
CA LYS A 116 -15.76 -7.35 -7.47
C LYS A 116 -14.27 -7.40 -7.85
N HIS A 117 -13.60 -6.25 -7.90
CA HIS A 117 -12.19 -6.16 -8.27
C HIS A 117 -11.22 -6.65 -7.18
N ASN A 118 -11.72 -7.04 -5.99
CA ASN A 118 -10.93 -7.72 -4.98
C ASN A 118 -10.55 -9.15 -5.39
N ALA A 119 -11.31 -9.77 -6.28
CA ALA A 119 -11.02 -11.08 -6.84
C ALA A 119 -10.99 -11.01 -8.37
N LEU A 120 -10.19 -11.82 -9.01
CA LEU A 120 -10.23 -11.97 -10.47
C LEU A 120 -11.37 -12.91 -10.85
N PRO A 121 -11.96 -12.75 -12.06
CA PRO A 121 -12.93 -13.72 -12.56
C PRO A 121 -12.27 -15.09 -12.76
N ILE A 122 -12.99 -16.15 -12.44
CA ILE A 122 -12.58 -17.50 -12.78
C ILE A 122 -12.80 -17.70 -14.29
N PRO A 123 -11.83 -18.23 -15.04
CA PRO A 123 -12.01 -18.49 -16.46
C PRO A 123 -13.21 -19.39 -16.74
N LEU A 124 -14.03 -19.03 -17.73
CA LEU A 124 -15.25 -19.79 -18.06
C LEU A 124 -14.97 -21.27 -18.34
N ASN A 125 -13.89 -21.58 -19.07
CA ASN A 125 -13.50 -22.97 -19.35
C ASN A 125 -13.21 -23.78 -18.08
N ALA A 126 -12.72 -23.15 -17.01
CA ALA A 126 -12.51 -23.81 -15.72
C ALA A 126 -13.86 -24.09 -15.02
N ILE A 127 -14.81 -23.14 -15.10
CA ILE A 127 -16.16 -23.31 -14.57
C ILE A 127 -16.87 -24.46 -15.31
N ASP A 128 -16.86 -24.43 -16.64
CA ASP A 128 -17.52 -25.44 -17.48
C ASP A 128 -16.94 -26.84 -17.23
N SER A 129 -15.60 -26.93 -17.17
CA SER A 129 -14.92 -28.20 -16.92
C SER A 129 -15.14 -28.75 -15.49
N SER A 130 -15.51 -27.90 -14.56
CA SER A 130 -15.74 -28.30 -13.16
C SER A 130 -17.05 -29.05 -12.91
N GLN A 131 -17.92 -29.14 -13.94
CA GLN A 131 -19.25 -29.77 -13.83
C GLN A 131 -20.08 -29.24 -12.65
N GLY A 132 -20.03 -27.95 -12.39
CA GLY A 132 -20.77 -27.27 -11.32
C GLY A 132 -20.05 -27.19 -9.96
N ALA A 133 -18.84 -27.72 -9.85
CA ALA A 133 -18.05 -27.60 -8.61
C ALA A 133 -17.51 -26.18 -8.38
N LEU A 134 -17.30 -25.39 -9.45
CA LEU A 134 -16.86 -24.00 -9.37
C LEU A 134 -18.00 -23.05 -9.75
N THR A 135 -18.15 -22.01 -8.96
CA THR A 135 -19.05 -20.88 -9.27
C THR A 135 -18.23 -19.62 -9.42
N GLN A 136 -18.67 -18.69 -10.28
CA GLN A 136 -17.97 -17.43 -10.51
C GLN A 136 -17.86 -16.59 -9.24
N ASN A 137 -16.77 -15.84 -9.13
CA ASN A 137 -16.61 -14.85 -8.07
C ASN A 137 -17.71 -13.79 -8.14
N PRO A 138 -18.20 -13.28 -6.98
CA PRO A 138 -19.30 -12.32 -6.95
C PRO A 138 -19.04 -11.08 -7.81
N GLY A 139 -20.02 -10.77 -8.67
CA GLY A 139 -19.99 -9.57 -9.53
C GLY A 139 -19.29 -9.73 -10.88
N HIS A 140 -18.85 -10.96 -11.21
CA HIS A 140 -18.26 -11.30 -12.51
C HIS A 140 -19.20 -12.15 -13.35
#